data_c0da0c90e539186a5a39144085618e99
#
_entry.id   c0da0c90e539186a5a39144085618e99
#
_cell.length_a   1.000
_cell.length_b   1.000
_cell.length_c   1.000
_cell.angle_alpha   90.00
_cell.angle_beta   90.00
_cell.angle_gamma   90.00
#
_symmetry.space_group_name_H-M   'P 1'
#
loop_
_entity.id
_entity.type
_entity.pdbx_description
1 polymer ?
#
loop_
_entity_poly.entity_id
_entity_poly.type
_entity_poly.pdbx_seq_one_letter_code
_entity_poly.pdbx_strand_id
1 'polypeptide(L)'
;GIENDRQEFKTSFFHAPANAKEQNQKLTILRGVCAFLNTRVGGTLYLGVDGLGYIKGVKEDIKYMERTAYGNYKGIDGYVRYITDEAKKYFDISMMTNIRINPMYDGQVIAITVAPFEYDIVKVDGEAFIRINSETIRMSESMRRQLMAQRILSKKEDAANVAALMDAIESKRQVVLHGYSSSSSGEIKDRIVEPFAFASGQKTVWCYEVASKANKVFKVDRISNVEIKA
;
A
#
# COMPACT_ATOMS: atom_id res chain seq x y z
N GLY A 1 -15.41 3.82 12.20
CA GLY A 1 -14.70 4.09 10.95
C GLY A 1 -15.59 3.78 9.76
N ILE A 2 -15.35 4.45 8.65
CA ILE A 2 -16.08 4.21 7.40
C ILE A 2 -15.08 3.61 6.41
N GLU A 3 -15.49 2.56 5.67
CA GLU A 3 -14.70 2.02 4.57
C GLU A 3 -14.40 3.11 3.52
N ASN A 4 -13.18 3.10 2.98
CA ASN A 4 -12.74 4.07 1.99
C ASN A 4 -11.70 3.44 1.04
N ASP A 5 -11.01 4.27 0.25
CA ASP A 5 -9.98 3.82 -0.69
C ASP A 5 -8.75 3.17 -0.04
N ARG A 6 -8.56 3.35 1.28
CA ARG A 6 -7.42 2.82 2.06
C ARG A 6 -7.79 1.85 3.16
N GLN A 7 -9.09 1.66 3.42
CA GLN A 7 -9.57 0.81 4.52
C GLN A 7 -10.71 -0.08 4.07
N GLU A 8 -10.64 -1.35 4.43
CA GLU A 8 -11.70 -2.34 4.21
C GLU A 8 -11.95 -3.12 5.50
N PHE A 9 -13.22 -3.38 5.84
CA PHE A 9 -13.61 -4.11 7.04
C PHE A 9 -14.28 -5.45 6.67
N LYS A 10 -13.88 -6.51 7.37
CA LYS A 10 -14.49 -7.84 7.24
C LYS A 10 -14.64 -8.46 8.63
N THR A 11 -15.79 -9.03 8.89
CA THR A 11 -16.05 -9.68 10.18
C THR A 11 -15.31 -10.99 10.34
N SER A 12 -15.03 -11.69 9.24
CA SER A 12 -14.49 -13.04 9.25
C SER A 12 -13.60 -13.29 8.02
N PHE A 13 -12.59 -14.16 8.15
CA PHE A 13 -11.81 -14.68 7.03
C PHE A 13 -12.49 -15.89 6.36
N PHE A 14 -13.32 -16.63 7.10
CA PHE A 14 -13.95 -17.86 6.64
C PHE A 14 -15.40 -17.68 6.17
N HIS A 15 -16.14 -16.82 6.84
CA HIS A 15 -17.59 -16.73 6.68
C HIS A 15 -18.02 -15.41 6.04
N ALA A 16 -18.59 -15.51 4.83
CA ALA A 16 -19.19 -14.38 4.17
C ALA A 16 -20.53 -13.99 4.88
N PRO A 17 -20.92 -12.71 4.87
CA PRO A 17 -22.26 -12.31 5.28
C PRO A 17 -23.34 -13.08 4.49
N ALA A 18 -24.48 -13.38 5.12
CA ALA A 18 -25.53 -14.18 4.51
C ALA A 18 -26.08 -13.60 3.19
N ASN A 19 -26.01 -12.28 3.03
CA ASN A 19 -26.44 -11.56 1.83
C ASN A 19 -25.31 -11.28 0.84
N ALA A 20 -24.09 -11.82 1.05
CA ALA A 20 -22.99 -11.61 0.15
C ALA A 20 -23.22 -12.31 -1.20
N LYS A 21 -22.87 -11.64 -2.29
CA LYS A 21 -22.90 -12.23 -3.64
C LYS A 21 -21.87 -13.33 -3.82
N GLU A 22 -20.68 -13.13 -3.24
CA GLU A 22 -19.57 -14.10 -3.24
C GLU A 22 -19.52 -14.79 -1.87
N GLN A 23 -19.70 -16.10 -1.84
CA GLN A 23 -19.68 -16.89 -0.62
C GLN A 23 -18.25 -17.38 -0.24
N ASN A 24 -17.28 -17.29 -1.16
CA ASN A 24 -15.89 -17.60 -0.84
C ASN A 24 -15.21 -16.39 -0.19
N GLN A 25 -15.38 -16.24 1.10
CA GLN A 25 -14.89 -15.09 1.87
C GLN A 25 -13.36 -14.96 1.81
N LYS A 26 -12.62 -16.07 1.85
CA LYS A 26 -11.16 -16.05 1.71
C LYS A 26 -10.74 -15.41 0.39
N LEU A 27 -11.36 -15.82 -0.71
CA LEU A 27 -11.08 -15.29 -2.02
C LEU A 27 -11.46 -13.80 -2.12
N THR A 28 -12.57 -13.40 -1.53
CA THR A 28 -13.00 -11.99 -1.46
C THR A 28 -11.94 -11.13 -0.74
N ILE A 29 -11.39 -11.62 0.38
CA ILE A 29 -10.33 -10.93 1.12
C ILE A 29 -9.04 -10.86 0.32
N LEU A 30 -8.62 -11.94 -0.33
CA LEU A 30 -7.42 -11.96 -1.17
C LEU A 30 -7.55 -11.05 -2.40
N ARG A 31 -8.74 -10.93 -2.98
CA ARG A 31 -9.05 -9.92 -4.02
C ARG A 31 -8.93 -8.49 -3.49
N GLY A 32 -9.34 -8.23 -2.25
CA GLY A 32 -9.12 -6.94 -1.56
C GLY A 32 -7.63 -6.64 -1.38
N VAL A 33 -6.84 -7.62 -0.92
CA VAL A 33 -5.37 -7.50 -0.82
C VAL A 33 -4.75 -7.23 -2.20
N CYS A 34 -5.14 -7.98 -3.23
CA CYS A 34 -4.73 -7.76 -4.62
C CYS A 34 -5.06 -6.34 -5.08
N ALA A 35 -6.25 -5.86 -4.75
CA ALA A 35 -6.68 -4.52 -5.11
C ALA A 35 -5.80 -3.44 -4.49
N PHE A 36 -5.42 -3.57 -3.21
CA PHE A 36 -4.49 -2.65 -2.55
C PHE A 36 -3.08 -2.72 -3.14
N LEU A 37 -2.56 -3.92 -3.47
CA LEU A 37 -1.26 -4.07 -4.16
C LEU A 37 -1.24 -3.32 -5.49
N ASN A 38 -2.37 -3.22 -6.19
CA ASN A 38 -2.51 -2.54 -7.46
C ASN A 38 -2.76 -1.02 -7.36
N THR A 39 -3.00 -0.47 -6.18
CA THR A 39 -3.14 0.98 -5.99
C THR A 39 -1.79 1.68 -5.88
N ARG A 40 -1.78 3.02 -5.92
CA ARG A 40 -0.56 3.83 -5.71
C ARG A 40 -0.20 4.01 -4.23
N VAL A 41 -1.16 3.82 -3.32
CA VAL A 41 -0.99 4.15 -1.90
C VAL A 41 -1.12 2.94 -0.97
N GLY A 42 -1.58 1.81 -1.48
CA GLY A 42 -1.89 0.64 -0.66
C GLY A 42 -3.12 0.85 0.22
N GLY A 43 -3.21 0.07 1.30
CA GLY A 43 -4.31 0.17 2.26
C GLY A 43 -4.23 -0.87 3.35
N THR A 44 -5.27 -0.94 4.19
CA THR A 44 -5.37 -1.93 5.27
C THR A 44 -6.75 -2.58 5.27
N LEU A 45 -6.77 -3.90 5.28
CA LEU A 45 -7.96 -4.71 5.50
C LEU A 45 -7.96 -5.18 6.95
N TYR A 46 -9.07 -4.93 7.64
CA TYR A 46 -9.26 -5.33 9.04
C TYR A 46 -10.21 -6.50 9.14
N LEU A 47 -9.76 -7.62 9.74
CA LEU A 47 -10.60 -8.77 10.07
C LEU A 47 -11.08 -8.66 11.51
N GLY A 48 -12.30 -9.09 11.77
CA GLY A 48 -12.96 -8.95 13.07
C GLY A 48 -13.66 -7.60 13.26
N VAL A 49 -13.89 -6.85 12.17
CA VAL A 49 -14.59 -5.56 12.19
C VAL A 49 -15.75 -5.61 11.21
N ASP A 50 -16.92 -5.09 11.60
CA ASP A 50 -18.08 -5.00 10.72
C ASP A 50 -18.03 -3.75 9.82
N GLY A 51 -18.93 -3.67 8.83
CA GLY A 51 -18.98 -2.55 7.87
C GLY A 51 -19.25 -1.18 8.49
N LEU A 52 -19.70 -1.12 9.75
CA LEU A 52 -19.88 0.11 10.53
C LEU A 52 -18.66 0.47 11.37
N GLY A 53 -17.63 -0.40 11.37
CA GLY A 53 -16.38 -0.18 12.12
C GLY A 53 -16.43 -0.68 13.56
N TYR A 54 -17.43 -1.47 13.96
CA TYR A 54 -17.50 -2.08 15.29
C TYR A 54 -16.67 -3.37 15.33
N ILE A 55 -15.89 -3.54 16.40
CA ILE A 55 -15.10 -4.75 16.63
C ILE A 55 -16.04 -5.90 17.03
N LYS A 56 -16.02 -6.96 16.23
CA LYS A 56 -16.70 -8.24 16.50
C LYS A 56 -15.72 -9.29 17.01
N GLY A 57 -14.46 -9.10 16.70
CA GLY A 57 -13.37 -10.01 17.05
C GLY A 57 -13.27 -11.23 16.11
N VAL A 58 -12.07 -11.87 16.15
CA VAL A 58 -11.77 -13.06 15.32
C VAL A 58 -11.81 -14.38 16.11
N LYS A 59 -12.34 -14.38 17.32
CA LYS A 59 -12.36 -15.56 18.20
C LYS A 59 -13.05 -16.77 17.58
N GLU A 60 -14.18 -16.55 16.91
CA GLU A 60 -14.93 -17.64 16.26
C GLU A 60 -14.20 -18.17 15.02
N ASP A 61 -13.51 -17.32 14.29
CA ASP A 61 -12.63 -17.71 13.19
C ASP A 61 -11.46 -18.61 13.68
N ILE A 62 -10.86 -18.26 14.80
CA ILE A 62 -9.78 -19.07 15.42
C ILE A 62 -10.31 -20.44 15.79
N LYS A 63 -11.46 -20.53 16.46
CA LYS A 63 -12.08 -21.82 16.81
C LYS A 63 -12.43 -22.63 15.56
N TYR A 64 -12.95 -21.99 14.51
CA TYR A 64 -13.28 -22.65 13.26
C TYR A 64 -12.00 -23.21 12.59
N MET A 65 -10.94 -22.41 12.48
CA MET A 65 -9.65 -22.82 11.94
C MET A 65 -9.06 -24.02 12.70
N GLU A 66 -9.04 -23.98 14.03
CA GLU A 66 -8.50 -25.05 14.87
C GLU A 66 -9.21 -26.41 14.67
N ARG A 67 -10.49 -26.37 14.26
CA ARG A 67 -11.30 -27.58 13.99
C ARG A 67 -11.17 -28.08 12.55
N THR A 68 -10.95 -27.17 11.59
CA THR A 68 -11.11 -27.49 10.17
C THR A 68 -9.84 -27.39 9.36
N ALA A 69 -8.84 -26.61 9.79
CA ALA A 69 -7.60 -26.45 9.04
C ALA A 69 -6.67 -27.66 9.23
N TYR A 70 -6.15 -28.17 8.11
CA TYR A 70 -5.07 -29.14 8.16
C TYR A 70 -3.77 -28.43 8.53
N GLY A 71 -3.15 -28.85 9.62
CA GLY A 71 -1.91 -28.27 10.11
C GLY A 71 -1.99 -27.85 11.59
N ASN A 72 -0.86 -27.47 12.16
CA ASN A 72 -0.79 -27.10 13.57
C ASN A 72 -1.00 -25.59 13.75
N TYR A 73 -2.18 -25.11 13.45
CA TYR A 73 -2.59 -23.71 13.66
C TYR A 73 -3.36 -23.60 14.98
N LYS A 74 -2.83 -22.84 15.95
CA LYS A 74 -3.48 -22.65 17.25
C LYS A 74 -3.39 -21.18 17.69
N GLY A 75 -4.48 -20.71 18.28
CA GLY A 75 -4.59 -19.36 18.81
C GLY A 75 -4.40 -18.28 17.75
N ILE A 76 -4.09 -17.08 18.21
CA ILE A 76 -3.93 -15.90 17.36
C ILE A 76 -2.72 -16.02 16.41
N ASP A 77 -1.60 -16.54 16.89
CA ASP A 77 -0.39 -16.74 16.07
C ASP A 77 -0.63 -17.77 14.97
N GLY A 78 -1.35 -18.85 15.31
CA GLY A 78 -1.79 -19.84 14.33
C GLY A 78 -2.71 -19.22 13.28
N TYR A 79 -3.60 -18.32 13.66
CA TYR A 79 -4.51 -17.64 12.76
C TYR A 79 -3.77 -16.70 11.79
N VAL A 80 -2.83 -15.90 12.29
CA VAL A 80 -1.95 -15.06 11.44
C VAL A 80 -1.16 -15.92 10.46
N ARG A 81 -0.57 -17.02 10.92
CA ARG A 81 0.16 -17.96 10.06
C ARG A 81 -0.75 -18.59 9.01
N TYR A 82 -1.97 -19.00 9.37
CA TYR A 82 -2.94 -19.55 8.43
C TYR A 82 -3.28 -18.57 7.32
N ILE A 83 -3.60 -17.30 7.67
CA ILE A 83 -3.88 -16.25 6.67
C ILE A 83 -2.66 -16.03 5.76
N THR A 84 -1.46 -16.03 6.35
CA THR A 84 -0.20 -15.88 5.59
C THR A 84 -0.02 -17.02 4.60
N ASP A 85 -0.28 -18.25 4.99
CA ASP A 85 -0.13 -19.43 4.13
C ASP A 85 -1.21 -19.49 3.03
N GLU A 86 -2.43 -19.02 3.32
CA GLU A 86 -3.46 -18.82 2.29
C GLU A 86 -3.04 -17.74 1.28
N ALA A 87 -2.48 -16.62 1.73
CA ALA A 87 -2.00 -15.55 0.86
C ALA A 87 -0.85 -16.00 -0.06
N LYS A 88 0.08 -16.81 0.42
CA LYS A 88 1.20 -17.37 -0.36
C LYS A 88 0.76 -18.27 -1.53
N LYS A 89 -0.48 -18.74 -1.56
CA LYS A 89 -1.01 -19.51 -2.69
C LYS A 89 -1.24 -18.64 -3.93
N TYR A 90 -1.36 -17.33 -3.74
CA TYR A 90 -1.70 -16.36 -4.78
C TYR A 90 -0.60 -15.29 -4.99
N PHE A 91 0.17 -14.99 -3.95
CA PHE A 91 1.18 -13.94 -3.98
C PHE A 91 2.57 -14.56 -3.79
N ASP A 92 3.47 -14.31 -4.73
CA ASP A 92 4.86 -14.74 -4.62
C ASP A 92 5.63 -13.97 -3.52
N ILE A 93 6.88 -14.34 -3.30
CA ILE A 93 7.70 -13.76 -2.23
C ILE A 93 7.89 -12.25 -2.39
N SER A 94 8.00 -11.75 -3.64
CA SER A 94 8.19 -10.33 -3.92
C SER A 94 6.95 -9.51 -3.57
N MET A 95 5.76 -10.06 -3.81
CA MET A 95 4.48 -9.45 -3.43
C MET A 95 4.26 -9.55 -1.91
N MET A 96 4.61 -10.70 -1.31
CA MET A 96 4.46 -10.91 0.15
C MET A 96 5.29 -9.94 0.98
N THR A 97 6.41 -9.41 0.48
CA THR A 97 7.18 -8.36 1.18
C THR A 97 6.41 -7.05 1.36
N ASN A 98 5.37 -6.83 0.54
CA ASN A 98 4.48 -5.67 0.61
C ASN A 98 3.26 -5.90 1.52
N ILE A 99 3.11 -7.10 2.09
CA ILE A 99 1.96 -7.48 2.92
C ILE A 99 2.43 -7.72 4.35
N ARG A 100 1.80 -7.08 5.32
CA ARG A 100 2.04 -7.28 6.75
C ARG A 100 0.74 -7.68 7.42
N ILE A 101 0.76 -8.75 8.20
CA ILE A 101 -0.41 -9.30 8.89
C ILE A 101 -0.11 -9.26 10.39
N ASN A 102 -0.80 -8.39 11.11
CA ASN A 102 -0.52 -8.15 12.52
C ASN A 102 -1.81 -8.20 13.36
N PRO A 103 -1.79 -8.84 14.55
CA PRO A 103 -2.88 -8.73 15.51
C PRO A 103 -2.89 -7.32 16.14
N MET A 104 -4.08 -6.82 16.43
CA MET A 104 -4.36 -5.56 17.12
C MET A 104 -5.42 -5.78 18.21
N TYR A 105 -5.51 -4.86 19.16
CA TYR A 105 -6.51 -4.89 20.24
C TYR A 105 -6.53 -6.26 20.96
N ASP A 106 -5.39 -6.66 21.52
CA ASP A 106 -5.19 -7.94 22.20
C ASP A 106 -5.63 -9.17 21.37
N GLY A 107 -5.42 -9.10 20.06
CA GLY A 107 -5.76 -10.19 19.13
C GLY A 107 -7.23 -10.24 18.72
N GLN A 108 -8.03 -9.25 19.04
CA GLN A 108 -9.43 -9.20 18.59
C GLN A 108 -9.56 -8.85 17.10
N VAL A 109 -8.60 -8.09 16.56
CA VAL A 109 -8.59 -7.65 15.16
C VAL A 109 -7.29 -8.07 14.50
N ILE A 110 -7.35 -8.50 13.25
CA ILE A 110 -6.17 -8.68 12.40
C ILE A 110 -6.13 -7.55 11.37
N ALA A 111 -5.03 -6.80 11.35
CA ALA A 111 -4.75 -5.83 10.31
C ALA A 111 -3.86 -6.45 9.23
N ILE A 112 -4.35 -6.49 8.00
CA ILE A 112 -3.60 -6.86 6.80
C ILE A 112 -3.23 -5.55 6.10
N THR A 113 -2.03 -5.04 6.38
CA THR A 113 -1.53 -3.79 5.80
C THR A 113 -0.76 -4.10 4.52
N VAL A 114 -1.12 -3.43 3.44
CA VAL A 114 -0.64 -3.68 2.09
C VAL A 114 0.00 -2.41 1.53
N ALA A 115 1.28 -2.48 1.19
CA ALA A 115 1.96 -1.46 0.41
C ALA A 115 1.77 -1.72 -1.10
N PRO A 116 1.84 -0.69 -1.97
CA PRO A 116 1.75 -0.88 -3.41
C PRO A 116 2.83 -1.83 -3.95
N PHE A 117 2.45 -2.67 -4.92
CA PHE A 117 3.39 -3.46 -5.70
C PHE A 117 3.53 -2.84 -7.10
N GLU A 118 4.67 -2.24 -7.40
CA GLU A 118 4.85 -1.37 -8.55
C GLU A 118 5.48 -2.05 -9.78
N TYR A 119 5.89 -3.33 -9.65
CA TYR A 119 6.64 -4.01 -10.71
C TYR A 119 5.75 -4.60 -11.79
N ASP A 120 4.54 -5.07 -11.42
CA ASP A 120 3.60 -5.69 -12.35
C ASP A 120 2.16 -5.56 -11.81
N ILE A 121 1.17 -5.90 -12.64
CA ILE A 121 -0.23 -6.02 -12.23
C ILE A 121 -0.43 -7.33 -11.48
N VAL A 122 -0.76 -7.22 -10.20
CA VAL A 122 -1.06 -8.38 -9.34
C VAL A 122 -2.42 -8.96 -9.69
N LYS A 123 -2.50 -10.30 -9.67
CA LYS A 123 -3.71 -11.07 -9.98
C LYS A 123 -4.01 -12.10 -8.90
N VAL A 124 -5.29 -12.40 -8.74
CA VAL A 124 -5.82 -13.52 -7.95
C VAL A 124 -6.76 -14.31 -8.84
N ASP A 125 -6.56 -15.61 -8.96
CA ASP A 125 -7.28 -16.50 -9.92
C ASP A 125 -7.26 -15.99 -11.37
N GLY A 126 -6.12 -15.46 -11.83
CA GLY A 126 -5.97 -14.92 -13.18
C GLY A 126 -6.59 -13.54 -13.39
N GLU A 127 -7.30 -13.00 -12.41
CA GLU A 127 -8.01 -11.72 -12.47
C GLU A 127 -7.32 -10.63 -11.66
N ALA A 128 -7.21 -9.44 -12.23
CA ALA A 128 -6.68 -8.27 -11.52
C ALA A 128 -7.81 -7.44 -10.91
N PHE A 129 -7.55 -6.92 -9.73
CA PHE A 129 -8.48 -6.05 -8.98
C PHE A 129 -7.78 -4.76 -8.59
N ILE A 130 -8.57 -3.68 -8.45
CA ILE A 130 -8.11 -2.38 -7.95
C ILE A 130 -9.13 -1.81 -6.97
N ARG A 131 -8.67 -1.04 -6.01
CA ARG A 131 -9.52 -0.31 -5.07
C ARG A 131 -9.85 1.06 -5.62
N ILE A 132 -11.15 1.38 -5.73
CA ILE A 132 -11.66 2.71 -6.10
C ILE A 132 -12.69 3.10 -5.06
N ASN A 133 -12.43 4.17 -4.33
CA ASN A 133 -13.22 4.54 -3.15
C ASN A 133 -13.29 3.37 -2.15
N SER A 134 -14.51 2.92 -1.82
CA SER A 134 -14.74 1.77 -0.90
C SER A 134 -14.95 0.43 -1.63
N GLU A 135 -14.75 0.36 -2.95
CA GLU A 135 -15.06 -0.82 -3.74
C GLU A 135 -13.82 -1.51 -4.30
N THR A 136 -13.81 -2.84 -4.23
CA THR A 136 -12.85 -3.70 -4.94
C THR A 136 -13.42 -4.03 -6.32
N ILE A 137 -12.83 -3.49 -7.37
CA ILE A 137 -13.32 -3.59 -8.76
C ILE A 137 -12.37 -4.47 -9.57
N ARG A 138 -12.95 -5.38 -10.37
CA ARG A 138 -12.21 -6.16 -11.36
C ARG A 138 -11.71 -5.23 -12.47
N MET A 139 -10.41 -5.28 -12.75
CA MET A 139 -9.80 -4.46 -13.80
C MET A 139 -10.07 -5.02 -15.19
N SER A 140 -10.54 -4.15 -16.09
CA SER A 140 -10.55 -4.44 -17.52
C SER A 140 -9.12 -4.45 -18.10
N GLU A 141 -8.97 -5.00 -19.31
CA GLU A 141 -7.69 -4.96 -20.03
C GLU A 141 -7.21 -3.52 -20.26
N SER A 142 -8.13 -2.61 -20.56
CA SER A 142 -7.83 -1.19 -20.72
C SER A 142 -7.29 -0.57 -19.43
N MET A 143 -7.93 -0.83 -18.30
CA MET A 143 -7.47 -0.33 -16.99
C MET A 143 -6.07 -0.86 -16.64
N ARG A 144 -5.79 -2.14 -16.91
CA ARG A 144 -4.46 -2.73 -16.69
C ARG A 144 -3.39 -2.01 -17.52
N ARG A 145 -3.64 -1.81 -18.82
CA ARG A 145 -2.71 -1.08 -19.70
C ARG A 145 -2.48 0.35 -19.23
N GLN A 146 -3.53 1.07 -18.86
CA GLN A 146 -3.41 2.44 -18.35
C GLN A 146 -2.58 2.51 -17.06
N LEU A 147 -2.82 1.61 -16.11
CA LEU A 147 -2.06 1.56 -14.86
C LEU A 147 -0.58 1.28 -15.11
N MET A 148 -0.25 0.32 -16.00
CA MET A 148 1.14 0.04 -16.36
C MET A 148 1.81 1.23 -17.05
N ALA A 149 1.13 1.89 -17.98
CA ALA A 149 1.65 3.08 -18.63
C ALA A 149 1.95 4.21 -17.63
N GLN A 150 1.04 4.46 -16.68
CA GLN A 150 1.24 5.43 -15.59
C GLN A 150 2.45 5.08 -14.72
N ARG A 151 2.63 3.80 -14.35
CA ARG A 151 3.79 3.35 -13.56
C ARG A 151 5.12 3.55 -14.30
N ILE A 152 5.15 3.28 -15.61
CA ILE A 152 6.35 3.50 -16.44
C ILE A 152 6.69 4.99 -16.53
N LEU A 153 5.69 5.85 -16.72
CA LEU A 153 5.89 7.30 -16.76
C LEU A 153 6.40 7.82 -15.41
N SER A 154 5.76 7.46 -14.32
CA SER A 154 6.19 7.85 -12.97
C SER A 154 7.64 7.44 -12.68
N LYS A 155 8.05 6.21 -13.04
CA LYS A 155 9.44 5.77 -12.86
C LYS A 155 10.44 6.56 -13.70
N LYS A 156 10.07 7.01 -14.90
CA LYS A 156 10.93 7.87 -15.72
C LYS A 156 11.09 9.26 -15.13
N GLU A 157 10.00 9.83 -14.62
CA GLU A 157 10.00 11.13 -13.94
C GLU A 157 10.84 11.07 -12.66
N ASP A 158 10.69 10.04 -11.84
CA ASP A 158 11.51 9.82 -10.64
C ASP A 158 12.99 9.67 -10.98
N ALA A 159 13.32 8.94 -12.04
CA ALA A 159 14.71 8.78 -12.49
C ALA A 159 15.34 10.10 -12.98
N ALA A 160 14.58 10.93 -13.69
CA ALA A 160 14.99 12.26 -14.12
C ALA A 160 15.22 13.19 -12.93
N ASN A 161 14.29 13.18 -11.96
CA ASN A 161 14.42 13.95 -10.72
C ASN A 161 15.65 13.53 -9.90
N VAL A 162 15.91 12.21 -9.78
CA VAL A 162 17.12 11.70 -9.11
C VAL A 162 18.38 12.20 -9.81
N ALA A 163 18.44 12.12 -11.14
CA ALA A 163 19.61 12.59 -11.90
C ALA A 163 19.87 14.09 -11.69
N ALA A 164 18.83 14.91 -11.76
CA ALA A 164 18.93 16.35 -11.51
C ALA A 164 19.37 16.68 -10.08
N LEU A 165 18.86 15.94 -9.08
CA LEU A 165 19.27 16.10 -7.69
C LEU A 165 20.73 15.67 -7.48
N MET A 166 21.22 14.61 -8.13
CA MET A 166 22.62 14.19 -8.08
C MET A 166 23.54 15.28 -8.61
N ASP A 167 23.24 15.82 -9.81
CA ASP A 167 23.99 16.92 -10.39
C ASP A 167 24.01 18.15 -9.46
N ALA A 168 22.87 18.50 -8.88
CA ALA A 168 22.77 19.62 -7.94
C ALA A 168 23.61 19.42 -6.65
N ILE A 169 23.67 18.18 -6.12
CA ILE A 169 24.49 17.84 -4.96
C ILE A 169 25.98 17.97 -5.32
N GLU A 170 26.41 17.41 -6.45
CA GLU A 170 27.80 17.46 -6.91
C GLU A 170 28.26 18.89 -7.18
N SER A 171 27.40 19.67 -7.85
CA SER A 171 27.71 21.06 -8.22
C SER A 171 27.38 22.08 -7.11
N LYS A 172 26.85 21.65 -5.97
CA LYS A 172 26.43 22.48 -4.82
C LYS A 172 25.47 23.61 -5.23
N ARG A 173 24.51 23.31 -6.09
CA ARG A 173 23.53 24.27 -6.59
C ARG A 173 22.19 24.14 -5.89
N GLN A 174 21.47 25.25 -5.82
CA GLN A 174 20.08 25.25 -5.42
C GLN A 174 19.19 24.67 -6.52
N VAL A 175 18.10 24.06 -6.11
CA VAL A 175 17.07 23.55 -7.00
C VAL A 175 15.69 24.06 -6.59
N VAL A 176 14.77 24.10 -7.54
CA VAL A 176 13.34 24.20 -7.29
C VAL A 176 12.74 22.81 -7.40
N LEU A 177 12.13 22.34 -6.33
CA LEU A 177 11.30 21.14 -6.32
C LEU A 177 9.88 21.56 -6.70
N HIS A 178 9.51 21.40 -7.97
CA HIS A 178 8.19 21.78 -8.46
C HIS A 178 7.11 20.80 -8.01
N GLY A 179 5.96 21.34 -7.63
CA GLY A 179 4.77 20.57 -7.33
C GLY A 179 4.94 19.56 -6.19
N TYR A 180 5.79 19.85 -5.18
CA TYR A 180 6.01 18.93 -4.05
C TYR A 180 4.75 18.78 -3.21
N SER A 181 4.26 17.52 -3.08
CA SER A 181 3.11 17.17 -2.25
C SER A 181 3.55 16.85 -0.81
N SER A 182 3.17 17.70 0.15
CA SER A 182 3.50 17.51 1.57
C SER A 182 2.76 16.29 2.17
N SER A 183 3.49 15.46 2.93
CA SER A 183 2.89 14.30 3.62
C SER A 183 2.01 14.65 4.81
N SER A 184 2.26 15.81 5.44
CA SER A 184 1.55 16.22 6.66
C SER A 184 0.30 17.06 6.37
N SER A 185 0.32 17.89 5.32
CA SER A 185 -0.78 18.81 5.01
C SER A 185 -1.51 18.48 3.69
N GLY A 186 -0.93 17.61 2.84
CA GLY A 186 -1.43 17.39 1.48
C GLY A 186 -1.25 18.58 0.54
N GLU A 187 -0.66 19.67 1.01
CA GLU A 187 -0.44 20.90 0.25
C GLU A 187 0.59 20.65 -0.86
N ILE A 188 0.29 21.12 -2.07
CA ILE A 188 1.18 21.05 -3.22
C ILE A 188 1.74 22.45 -3.46
N LYS A 189 3.07 22.58 -3.39
CA LYS A 189 3.76 23.84 -3.74
C LYS A 189 5.22 23.62 -4.08
N ASP A 190 5.80 24.61 -4.75
CA ASP A 190 7.20 24.64 -5.09
C ASP A 190 8.06 24.90 -3.85
N ARG A 191 9.24 24.27 -3.81
CA ARG A 191 10.22 24.43 -2.73
C ARG A 191 11.59 24.76 -3.29
N ILE A 192 12.20 25.82 -2.81
CA ILE A 192 13.59 26.14 -3.11
C ILE A 192 14.46 25.51 -2.04
N VAL A 193 15.37 24.62 -2.46
CA VAL A 193 16.18 23.84 -1.54
C VAL A 193 17.64 23.71 -2.05
N GLU A 194 18.56 23.44 -1.13
CA GLU A 194 19.92 23.02 -1.38
C GLU A 194 20.05 21.53 -1.02
N PRO A 195 20.06 20.62 -2.01
CA PRO A 195 20.18 19.20 -1.73
C PRO A 195 21.64 18.86 -1.35
N PHE A 196 21.84 17.96 -0.37
CA PHE A 196 23.19 17.60 0.07
C PHE A 196 23.43 16.10 0.25
N ALA A 197 22.40 15.27 0.38
CA ALA A 197 22.56 13.82 0.47
C ALA A 197 21.29 13.07 0.11
N PHE A 198 21.43 11.87 -0.45
CA PHE A 198 20.34 10.91 -0.56
C PHE A 198 20.26 9.98 0.65
N ALA A 199 19.07 9.46 0.92
CA ALA A 199 18.83 8.38 1.87
C ALA A 199 17.85 7.34 1.28
N SER A 200 17.77 6.18 1.90
CA SER A 200 16.82 5.11 1.53
C SER A 200 16.89 4.71 0.04
N GLY A 201 18.10 4.48 -0.48
CA GLY A 201 18.28 4.05 -1.87
C GLY A 201 17.75 5.06 -2.89
N GLN A 202 18.03 6.34 -2.69
CA GLN A 202 17.60 7.46 -3.55
C GLN A 202 16.08 7.75 -3.54
N LYS A 203 15.32 7.15 -2.63
CA LYS A 203 13.89 7.44 -2.48
C LYS A 203 13.62 8.75 -1.75
N THR A 204 14.59 9.21 -0.97
CA THR A 204 14.50 10.47 -0.22
C THR A 204 15.79 11.27 -0.37
N VAL A 205 15.68 12.59 -0.33
CA VAL A 205 16.81 13.52 -0.40
C VAL A 205 16.76 14.45 0.81
N TRP A 206 17.92 14.63 1.45
CA TRP A 206 18.15 15.63 2.47
C TRP A 206 18.48 16.96 1.82
N CYS A 207 17.76 18.00 2.21
CA CYS A 207 17.95 19.35 1.69
C CYS A 207 17.88 20.38 2.81
N TYR A 208 18.61 21.48 2.64
CA TYR A 208 18.33 22.70 3.37
C TYR A 208 17.23 23.48 2.63
N GLU A 209 16.07 23.70 3.27
CA GLU A 209 14.97 24.48 2.68
C GLU A 209 15.15 25.97 2.98
N VAL A 210 15.25 26.78 1.94
CA VAL A 210 15.56 28.22 2.05
C VAL A 210 14.47 28.98 2.81
N ALA A 211 13.20 28.69 2.54
CA ALA A 211 12.07 29.39 3.14
C ALA A 211 11.94 29.18 4.66
N SER A 212 12.16 27.94 5.13
CA SER A 212 12.07 27.60 6.56
C SER A 212 13.40 27.71 7.29
N LYS A 213 14.52 27.92 6.55
CA LYS A 213 15.89 27.93 7.08
C LYS A 213 16.24 26.69 7.90
N ALA A 214 15.79 25.51 7.44
CA ALA A 214 15.93 24.25 8.15
C ALA A 214 16.25 23.09 7.22
N ASN A 215 16.97 22.08 7.76
CA ASN A 215 17.16 20.82 7.06
C ASN A 215 15.88 19.99 7.06
N LYS A 216 15.50 19.48 5.91
CA LYS A 216 14.32 18.65 5.69
C LYS A 216 14.60 17.48 4.79
N VAL A 217 13.75 16.47 4.88
CA VAL A 217 13.77 15.30 4.00
C VAL A 217 12.60 15.39 3.02
N PHE A 218 12.90 15.27 1.75
CA PHE A 218 11.89 15.25 0.69
C PHE A 218 11.85 13.87 0.04
N LYS A 219 10.65 13.36 -0.23
CA LYS A 219 10.45 12.12 -0.97
C LYS A 219 10.47 12.41 -2.46
N VAL A 220 11.28 11.67 -3.22
CA VAL A 220 11.46 11.89 -4.67
C VAL A 220 10.16 11.63 -5.43
N ASP A 221 9.41 10.59 -5.08
CA ASP A 221 8.11 10.23 -5.66
C ASP A 221 6.99 11.28 -5.48
N ARG A 222 7.28 12.37 -4.76
CA ARG A 222 6.36 13.50 -4.50
C ARG A 222 6.79 14.79 -5.18
N ILE A 223 7.84 14.74 -5.97
CA ILE A 223 8.36 15.88 -6.73
C ILE A 223 7.90 15.72 -8.17
N SER A 224 7.16 16.68 -8.69
CA SER A 224 6.73 16.64 -10.09
C SER A 224 7.91 16.86 -11.04
N ASN A 225 8.80 17.80 -10.74
CA ASN A 225 10.00 18.09 -11.52
C ASN A 225 11.07 18.77 -10.65
N VAL A 226 12.34 18.56 -10.99
CA VAL A 226 13.48 19.23 -10.36
C VAL A 226 14.11 20.17 -11.37
N GLU A 227 14.16 21.47 -11.04
CA GLU A 227 14.85 22.49 -11.83
C GLU A 227 16.09 22.99 -11.09
N ILE A 228 17.25 22.89 -11.72
CA ILE A 228 18.52 23.40 -11.16
C ILE A 228 18.59 24.90 -11.42
N LYS A 229 18.75 25.68 -10.36
CA LYS A 229 18.92 27.13 -10.49
C LYS A 229 20.29 27.46 -11.08
N ALA A 230 20.28 28.44 -11.95
CA ALA A 230 21.48 28.97 -12.59
C ALA A 230 22.44 29.61 -11.57
#